data_7c401be783a14b9678d0adf2c71cfe0c
#
_entry.id   7c401be783a14b9678d0adf2c71cfe0c
#
_cell.length_a   1.000
_cell.length_b   1.000
_cell.length_c   1.000
_cell.angle_alpha   90.00
_cell.angle_beta   90.00
_cell.angle_gamma   90.00
#
_symmetry.space_group_name_H-M   'P 1'
#
loop_
_entity.id
_entity.type
_entity.pdbx_description
1 polymer ?
#
loop_
_entity_poly.entity_id
_entity_poly.type
_entity_poly.pdbx_seq_one_letter_code
_entity_poly.pdbx_strand_id
1 'polypeptide(L)'
;MRILLIRHGDPDYEHDTLTEKGRREAELLAKRASSLAMGSCYQSPLGRAMDTAQPCLKATGKDAEVLEWLREFPAQLDLNKDPELSRAYPGAKMADGKYLIRNVWDMAPGYWTEHEEYMDRREWRNSKVAECSDMEVVYDRVIREFDAFLAEHGYVRERNHYRVEKESTETVTFFCHFAISCVLLSHLWNVSPFVL
;
A
#
# COMPACT_ATOMS: atom_id res chain seq x y z
N MET A 1 2.96 3.68 20.02
CA MET A 1 3.63 4.02 18.73
C MET A 1 2.65 4.74 17.82
N ARG A 2 3.12 5.67 16.99
CA ARG A 2 2.36 6.34 15.94
C ARG A 2 2.93 5.97 14.57
N ILE A 3 2.08 5.62 13.62
CA ILE A 3 2.47 5.33 12.24
C ILE A 3 1.99 6.49 11.36
N LEU A 4 2.90 7.07 10.57
CA LEU A 4 2.60 8.03 9.53
C LEU A 4 2.77 7.35 8.17
N LEU A 5 1.69 7.30 7.39
CA LEU A 5 1.73 6.86 6.00
C LEU A 5 1.77 8.09 5.10
N ILE A 6 2.80 8.24 4.31
CA ILE A 6 3.00 9.34 3.38
C ILE A 6 3.05 8.77 1.97
N ARG A 7 1.99 9.01 1.21
CA ARG A 7 1.96 8.66 -0.20
C ARG A 7 2.87 9.58 -1.01
N HIS A 8 3.50 9.03 -2.05
CA HIS A 8 4.28 9.82 -3.01
C HIS A 8 3.47 10.97 -3.63
N GLY A 9 4.14 12.05 -4.03
CA GLY A 9 3.58 13.15 -4.80
C GLY A 9 3.15 12.74 -6.21
N ASP A 10 2.65 13.67 -7.00
CA ASP A 10 2.18 13.44 -8.37
C ASP A 10 3.27 12.73 -9.21
N PRO A 11 2.99 11.48 -9.71
CA PRO A 11 4.03 10.62 -10.25
C PRO A 11 4.24 10.76 -11.76
N ASP A 12 5.49 10.66 -12.18
CA ASP A 12 5.89 10.25 -13.53
C ASP A 12 6.15 8.74 -13.50
N TYR A 13 5.16 7.96 -13.95
CA TYR A 13 5.24 6.49 -13.93
C TYR A 13 6.23 5.93 -14.97
N GLU A 14 6.52 6.65 -16.04
CA GLU A 14 7.44 6.22 -17.10
C GLU A 14 8.87 6.16 -16.59
N HIS A 15 9.26 7.17 -15.78
CA HIS A 15 10.61 7.30 -15.24
C HIS A 15 10.71 6.93 -13.76
N ASP A 16 9.61 6.45 -13.14
CA ASP A 16 9.49 6.16 -11.72
C ASP A 16 10.01 7.29 -10.81
N THR A 17 9.58 8.51 -11.09
CA THR A 17 9.96 9.74 -10.37
C THR A 17 8.73 10.61 -10.12
N LEU A 18 8.94 11.87 -9.76
CA LEU A 18 7.87 12.86 -9.60
C LEU A 18 7.80 13.79 -10.81
N THR A 19 6.58 14.20 -11.19
CA THR A 19 6.37 15.32 -12.09
C THR A 19 6.86 16.63 -11.44
N GLU A 20 6.88 17.73 -12.21
CA GLU A 20 7.16 19.06 -11.65
C GLU A 20 6.15 19.42 -10.52
N LYS A 21 4.88 19.05 -10.69
CA LYS A 21 3.85 19.22 -9.67
C LYS A 21 4.17 18.38 -8.43
N GLY A 22 4.51 17.10 -8.58
CA GLY A 22 4.88 16.22 -7.48
C GLY A 22 6.11 16.71 -6.71
N ARG A 23 7.10 17.30 -7.38
CA ARG A 23 8.26 17.90 -6.70
C ARG A 23 7.86 19.10 -5.84
N ARG A 24 6.95 19.95 -6.31
CA ARG A 24 6.40 21.06 -5.51
C ARG A 24 5.60 20.54 -4.31
N GLU A 25 4.84 19.47 -4.49
CA GLU A 25 4.12 18.81 -3.38
C GLU A 25 5.09 18.29 -2.32
N ALA A 26 6.17 17.61 -2.71
CA ALA A 26 7.21 17.13 -1.81
C ALA A 26 7.93 18.28 -1.06
N GLU A 27 8.20 19.40 -1.72
CA GLU A 27 8.77 20.59 -1.09
C GLU A 27 7.80 21.23 -0.07
N LEU A 28 6.51 21.27 -0.37
CA LEU A 28 5.48 21.75 0.57
C LEU A 28 5.35 20.84 1.79
N LEU A 29 5.43 19.54 1.58
CA LEU A 29 5.46 18.56 2.67
C LEU A 29 6.70 18.76 3.54
N ALA A 30 7.88 18.97 2.94
CA ALA A 30 9.13 19.22 3.64
C ALA A 30 9.06 20.43 4.60
N LYS A 31 8.34 21.49 4.22
CA LYS A 31 8.12 22.67 5.09
C LYS A 31 7.34 22.31 6.38
N ARG A 32 6.57 21.24 6.35
CA ARG A 32 5.79 20.74 7.50
C ARG A 32 6.49 19.60 8.24
N ALA A 33 7.54 19.02 7.65
CA ALA A 33 8.18 17.80 8.15
C ALA A 33 8.61 17.91 9.62
N SER A 34 9.17 19.06 10.04
CA SER A 34 9.57 19.29 11.43
C SER A 34 8.37 19.24 12.40
N SER A 35 7.19 19.73 11.99
CA SER A 35 5.98 19.73 12.81
C SER A 35 5.30 18.38 12.88
N LEU A 36 5.57 17.47 11.93
CA LEU A 36 5.00 16.12 11.90
C LEU A 36 5.64 15.17 12.91
N ALA A 37 6.81 15.54 13.48
CA ALA A 37 7.57 14.68 14.38
C ALA A 37 7.73 13.26 13.80
N MET A 38 8.35 13.16 12.62
CA MET A 38 8.36 11.94 11.80
C MET A 38 9.03 10.72 12.43
N GLY A 39 9.86 10.89 13.48
CA GLY A 39 10.54 9.77 14.14
C GLY A 39 11.51 9.03 13.21
N SER A 40 11.49 7.70 13.27
CA SER A 40 12.26 6.83 12.35
C SER A 40 11.58 6.79 10.99
N CYS A 41 12.35 6.92 9.93
CA CYS A 41 11.81 7.00 8.56
C CYS A 41 12.19 5.77 7.74
N TYR A 42 11.23 5.28 6.99
CA TYR A 42 11.35 4.15 6.08
C TYR A 42 10.72 4.52 4.74
N GLN A 43 11.21 3.94 3.66
CA GLN A 43 10.72 4.28 2.33
C GLN A 43 10.62 3.07 1.42
N SER A 44 9.69 3.15 0.48
CA SER A 44 9.59 2.23 -0.65
C SER A 44 10.86 2.28 -1.52
N PRO A 45 11.24 1.17 -2.18
CA PRO A 45 12.33 1.16 -3.15
C PRO A 45 11.99 1.89 -4.46
N LEU A 46 10.74 2.34 -4.67
CA LEU A 46 10.34 3.01 -5.91
C LEU A 46 10.70 4.49 -5.90
N GLY A 47 11.26 4.97 -7.02
CA GLY A 47 11.86 6.30 -7.14
C GLY A 47 10.91 7.44 -6.76
N ARG A 48 9.65 7.41 -7.17
CA ARG A 48 8.66 8.44 -6.82
C ARG A 48 8.41 8.58 -5.31
N ALA A 49 8.54 7.48 -4.53
CA ALA A 49 8.44 7.53 -3.08
C ALA A 49 9.73 8.08 -2.46
N MET A 50 10.89 7.69 -2.98
CA MET A 50 12.19 8.22 -2.57
C MET A 50 12.30 9.71 -2.85
N ASP A 51 11.86 10.16 -4.02
CA ASP A 51 11.86 11.57 -4.42
C ASP A 51 10.92 12.41 -3.54
N THR A 52 9.84 11.81 -3.02
CA THR A 52 8.95 12.45 -2.05
C THR A 52 9.60 12.55 -0.68
N ALA A 53 10.30 11.51 -0.26
CA ALA A 53 10.97 11.46 1.04
C ALA A 53 12.14 12.44 1.14
N GLN A 54 12.95 12.52 0.09
CA GLN A 54 14.23 13.24 0.09
C GLN A 54 14.16 14.68 0.61
N PRO A 55 13.25 15.57 0.16
CA PRO A 55 13.16 16.92 0.70
C PRO A 55 12.80 16.95 2.20
N CYS A 56 11.94 16.02 2.66
CA CYS A 56 11.56 15.90 4.08
C CYS A 56 12.73 15.44 4.94
N LEU A 57 13.47 14.43 4.49
CA LEU A 57 14.64 13.90 5.17
C LEU A 57 15.73 14.98 5.28
N LYS A 58 16.01 15.69 4.19
CA LYS A 58 16.95 16.82 4.18
C LYS A 58 16.54 17.92 5.16
N ALA A 59 15.25 18.30 5.18
CA ALA A 59 14.74 19.36 6.06
C ALA A 59 14.81 19.00 7.56
N THR A 60 14.82 17.71 7.88
CA THR A 60 14.81 17.19 9.27
C THR A 60 16.14 16.59 9.69
N GLY A 61 17.15 16.52 8.81
CA GLY A 61 18.44 15.88 9.08
C GLY A 61 18.32 14.38 9.38
N LYS A 62 17.38 13.71 8.73
CA LYS A 62 17.10 12.27 8.91
C LYS A 62 17.48 11.49 7.66
N ASP A 63 17.69 10.18 7.85
CA ASP A 63 17.81 9.20 6.80
C ASP A 63 16.56 8.29 6.82
N ALA A 64 16.34 7.56 5.74
CA ALA A 64 15.30 6.54 5.65
C ALA A 64 15.88 5.21 5.21
N GLU A 65 15.47 4.13 5.88
CA GLU A 65 15.75 2.77 5.48
C GLU A 65 14.80 2.34 4.37
N VAL A 66 15.31 1.60 3.39
CA VAL A 66 14.51 1.04 2.29
C VAL A 66 13.91 -0.29 2.73
N LEU A 67 12.57 -0.39 2.67
CA LEU A 67 11.85 -1.63 2.94
C LEU A 67 11.17 -2.12 1.66
N GLU A 68 11.57 -3.26 1.13
CA GLU A 68 11.06 -3.82 -0.12
C GLU A 68 9.54 -4.04 -0.12
N TRP A 69 8.96 -4.40 1.02
CA TRP A 69 7.52 -4.63 1.17
C TRP A 69 6.68 -3.35 1.17
N LEU A 70 7.31 -2.15 1.27
CA LEU A 70 6.63 -0.86 1.12
C LEU A 70 6.40 -0.45 -0.34
N ARG A 71 6.88 -1.23 -1.33
CA ARG A 71 6.58 -0.92 -2.73
C ARG A 71 5.07 -0.93 -2.99
N GLU A 72 4.64 -0.27 -4.06
CA GLU A 72 3.23 -0.29 -4.45
C GLU A 72 2.74 -1.74 -4.57
N PHE A 73 1.55 -2.01 -4.02
CA PHE A 73 1.03 -3.38 -3.90
C PHE A 73 0.98 -4.07 -5.27
N PRO A 74 1.84 -5.07 -5.52
CA PRO A 74 2.13 -5.52 -6.88
C PRO A 74 1.26 -6.68 -7.35
N ALA A 75 0.21 -7.05 -6.61
CA ALA A 75 -0.62 -8.21 -6.96
C ALA A 75 -1.21 -8.08 -8.37
N GLN A 76 -1.12 -9.16 -9.15
CA GLN A 76 -1.47 -9.20 -10.56
C GLN A 76 -2.74 -10.03 -10.79
N LEU A 77 -3.63 -9.50 -11.63
CA LEU A 77 -4.89 -10.09 -12.02
C LEU A 77 -4.87 -10.48 -13.50
N ASP A 78 -5.29 -11.70 -13.80
CA ASP A 78 -5.49 -12.22 -15.15
C ASP A 78 -6.99 -12.39 -15.45
N LEU A 79 -7.58 -11.40 -16.11
CA LEU A 79 -8.98 -11.43 -16.54
C LEU A 79 -9.26 -12.49 -17.63
N ASN A 80 -8.26 -13.09 -18.25
CA ASN A 80 -8.50 -14.18 -19.21
C ASN A 80 -8.92 -15.48 -18.53
N LYS A 81 -8.68 -15.64 -17.23
CA LYS A 81 -9.17 -16.77 -16.43
C LYS A 81 -10.67 -16.71 -16.20
N ASP A 82 -11.23 -15.49 -16.05
CA ASP A 82 -12.66 -15.23 -15.95
C ASP A 82 -12.99 -13.88 -16.59
N PRO A 83 -13.33 -13.84 -17.90
CA PRO A 83 -13.61 -12.61 -18.63
C PRO A 83 -14.81 -11.81 -18.07
N GLU A 84 -15.73 -12.43 -17.32
CA GLU A 84 -16.86 -11.72 -16.71
C GLU A 84 -16.41 -10.71 -15.65
N LEU A 85 -15.25 -10.95 -15.03
CA LEU A 85 -14.64 -9.99 -14.11
C LEU A 85 -14.26 -8.65 -14.76
N SER A 86 -14.25 -8.54 -16.09
CA SER A 86 -14.04 -7.26 -16.75
C SER A 86 -15.06 -6.18 -16.36
N ARG A 87 -16.26 -6.59 -15.89
CA ARG A 87 -17.27 -5.67 -15.34
C ARG A 87 -16.79 -4.96 -14.08
N ALA A 88 -15.95 -5.64 -13.30
CA ALA A 88 -15.32 -5.07 -12.11
C ALA A 88 -14.17 -4.10 -12.44
N TYR A 89 -13.65 -4.16 -13.66
CA TYR A 89 -12.47 -3.41 -14.11
C TYR A 89 -12.73 -2.72 -15.47
N PRO A 90 -13.53 -1.66 -15.49
CA PRO A 90 -13.93 -1.00 -16.74
C PRO A 90 -12.76 -0.39 -17.53
N GLY A 91 -11.60 -0.17 -16.87
CA GLY A 91 -10.36 0.28 -17.49
C GLY A 91 -9.44 -0.83 -18.01
N ALA A 92 -9.90 -2.10 -18.04
CA ALA A 92 -9.09 -3.23 -18.51
C ALA A 92 -8.72 -3.09 -19.99
N LYS A 93 -7.44 -3.21 -20.31
CA LYS A 93 -6.91 -3.10 -21.68
C LYS A 93 -6.81 -4.48 -22.32
N MET A 94 -6.99 -4.52 -23.63
CA MET A 94 -6.84 -5.74 -24.44
C MET A 94 -5.79 -5.53 -25.53
N ALA A 95 -5.08 -6.62 -25.87
CA ALA A 95 -4.24 -6.73 -27.03
C ALA A 95 -4.41 -8.13 -27.64
N ASP A 96 -4.46 -8.24 -28.96
CA ASP A 96 -4.59 -9.51 -29.69
C ASP A 96 -5.75 -10.40 -29.20
N GLY A 97 -6.88 -9.77 -28.83
CA GLY A 97 -8.08 -10.47 -28.37
C GLY A 97 -8.01 -11.02 -26.94
N LYS A 98 -6.99 -10.66 -26.17
CA LYS A 98 -6.82 -11.06 -24.77
C LYS A 98 -6.68 -9.86 -23.87
N TYR A 99 -7.15 -9.97 -22.61
CA TYR A 99 -6.87 -8.98 -21.57
C TYR A 99 -5.38 -8.97 -21.21
N LEU A 100 -4.83 -7.77 -21.07
CA LEU A 100 -3.50 -7.61 -20.49
C LEU A 100 -3.57 -7.87 -19.00
N ILE A 101 -2.52 -8.50 -18.45
CA ILE A 101 -2.34 -8.65 -17.00
C ILE A 101 -2.32 -7.26 -16.37
N ARG A 102 -3.00 -7.11 -15.24
CA ARG A 102 -3.13 -5.84 -14.56
C ARG A 102 -3.00 -5.98 -13.04
N ASN A 103 -2.87 -4.86 -12.34
CA ASN A 103 -2.95 -4.85 -10.88
C ASN A 103 -4.40 -5.16 -10.42
N VAL A 104 -4.54 -5.77 -9.23
CA VAL A 104 -5.84 -6.16 -8.65
C VAL A 104 -6.63 -4.99 -8.09
N TRP A 105 -5.96 -3.90 -7.68
CA TRP A 105 -6.62 -2.70 -7.19
C TRP A 105 -7.29 -1.95 -8.34
N ASP A 106 -8.13 -0.94 -8.04
CA ASP A 106 -8.87 -0.18 -9.04
C ASP A 106 -10.16 -0.91 -9.51
N MET A 107 -10.71 -1.79 -8.66
CA MET A 107 -12.02 -2.39 -8.88
C MET A 107 -13.12 -1.33 -8.76
N ALA A 108 -14.11 -1.37 -9.66
CA ALA A 108 -15.25 -0.47 -9.61
C ALA A 108 -16.05 -0.66 -8.30
N PRO A 109 -16.30 0.40 -7.51
CA PRO A 109 -17.00 0.29 -6.23
C PRO A 109 -18.37 -0.37 -6.33
N GLY A 110 -19.15 -0.13 -7.40
CA GLY A 110 -20.43 -0.78 -7.63
C GLY A 110 -20.36 -2.30 -7.74
N TYR A 111 -19.20 -2.83 -8.15
CA TYR A 111 -19.05 -4.29 -8.24
C TYR A 111 -18.80 -4.90 -6.86
N TRP A 112 -17.78 -4.43 -6.11
CA TRP A 112 -17.45 -5.06 -4.83
C TRP A 112 -18.50 -4.81 -3.73
N THR A 113 -19.30 -3.73 -3.83
CA THR A 113 -20.42 -3.48 -2.90
C THR A 113 -21.63 -4.39 -3.14
N GLU A 114 -21.77 -4.98 -4.31
CA GLU A 114 -22.82 -5.93 -4.65
C GLU A 114 -22.45 -7.39 -4.32
N HIS A 115 -21.21 -7.64 -3.88
CA HIS A 115 -20.68 -8.98 -3.63
C HIS A 115 -20.14 -9.04 -2.19
N GLU A 116 -20.88 -9.68 -1.30
CA GLU A 116 -20.61 -9.70 0.15
C GLU A 116 -19.22 -10.25 0.51
N GLU A 117 -18.69 -11.19 -0.27
CA GLU A 117 -17.37 -11.76 -0.06
C GLU A 117 -16.25 -10.70 -0.07
N TYR A 118 -16.40 -9.63 -0.87
CA TYR A 118 -15.41 -8.55 -0.87
C TYR A 118 -15.48 -7.64 0.36
N MET A 119 -16.62 -7.63 1.05
CA MET A 119 -16.80 -6.85 2.28
C MET A 119 -16.21 -7.54 3.50
N ASP A 120 -16.20 -8.88 3.51
CA ASP A 120 -15.69 -9.65 4.64
C ASP A 120 -14.16 -9.75 4.62
N ARG A 121 -13.55 -9.58 5.79
CA ARG A 121 -12.09 -9.60 5.97
C ARG A 121 -11.40 -10.93 5.64
N ARG A 122 -12.14 -12.01 5.49
CA ARG A 122 -11.63 -13.36 5.18
C ARG A 122 -12.17 -13.89 3.87
N GLU A 123 -13.47 -13.71 3.64
CA GLU A 123 -14.16 -14.30 2.49
C GLU A 123 -13.68 -13.73 1.15
N TRP A 124 -13.09 -12.53 1.11
CA TRP A 124 -12.47 -12.01 -0.11
C TRP A 124 -11.46 -12.96 -0.75
N ARG A 125 -10.85 -13.86 0.06
CA ARG A 125 -9.91 -14.90 -0.40
C ARG A 125 -10.59 -15.96 -1.26
N ASN A 126 -11.90 -16.13 -1.10
CA ASN A 126 -12.74 -17.04 -1.88
C ASN A 126 -13.38 -16.35 -3.09
N SER A 127 -13.05 -15.09 -3.33
CA SER A 127 -13.60 -14.31 -4.43
C SER A 127 -12.98 -14.68 -5.78
N LYS A 128 -13.70 -14.36 -6.86
CA LYS A 128 -13.19 -14.55 -8.22
C LYS A 128 -11.91 -13.76 -8.52
N VAL A 129 -11.75 -12.59 -7.90
CA VAL A 129 -10.51 -11.82 -8.03
C VAL A 129 -9.34 -12.54 -7.38
N ALA A 130 -9.52 -13.11 -6.18
CA ALA A 130 -8.48 -13.90 -5.53
C ALA A 130 -8.11 -15.15 -6.36
N GLU A 131 -9.11 -15.86 -6.91
CA GLU A 131 -8.90 -17.03 -7.79
C GLU A 131 -8.12 -16.69 -9.06
N CYS A 132 -8.40 -15.50 -9.66
CA CYS A 132 -7.80 -15.07 -10.92
C CYS A 132 -6.49 -14.27 -10.76
N SER A 133 -6.01 -14.09 -9.54
CA SER A 133 -4.82 -13.28 -9.22
C SER A 133 -3.84 -14.00 -8.30
N ASP A 134 -2.73 -13.33 -7.99
CA ASP A 134 -1.79 -13.72 -6.93
C ASP A 134 -1.99 -12.89 -5.65
N MET A 135 -3.15 -12.21 -5.53
CA MET A 135 -3.41 -11.24 -4.47
C MET A 135 -3.26 -11.83 -3.07
N GLU A 136 -3.74 -13.05 -2.84
CA GLU A 136 -3.64 -13.68 -1.52
C GLU A 136 -2.19 -13.89 -1.10
N VAL A 137 -1.37 -14.43 -2.00
CA VAL A 137 0.06 -14.70 -1.73
C VAL A 137 0.83 -13.41 -1.47
N VAL A 138 0.55 -12.38 -2.28
CA VAL A 138 1.20 -11.08 -2.13
C VAL A 138 0.75 -10.38 -0.85
N TYR A 139 -0.54 -10.41 -0.53
CA TYR A 139 -1.10 -9.86 0.71
C TYR A 139 -0.45 -10.52 1.94
N ASP A 140 -0.44 -11.85 2.00
CA ASP A 140 0.11 -12.58 3.15
C ASP A 140 1.61 -12.34 3.34
N ARG A 141 2.36 -12.14 2.25
CA ARG A 141 3.76 -11.73 2.33
C ARG A 141 3.90 -10.35 2.95
N VAL A 142 3.15 -9.36 2.44
CA VAL A 142 3.23 -7.97 2.92
C VAL A 142 2.87 -7.88 4.39
N ILE A 143 1.75 -8.47 4.82
CA ILE A 143 1.33 -8.36 6.23
C ILE A 143 2.26 -9.12 7.17
N ARG A 144 2.89 -10.21 6.74
CA ARG A 144 3.91 -10.92 7.53
C ARG A 144 5.13 -10.03 7.76
N GLU A 145 5.64 -9.34 6.73
CA GLU A 145 6.75 -8.39 6.87
C GLU A 145 6.37 -7.21 7.77
N PHE A 146 5.15 -6.71 7.62
CA PHE A 146 4.64 -5.63 8.46
C PHE A 146 4.49 -6.06 9.93
N ASP A 147 3.93 -7.25 10.19
CA ASP A 147 3.83 -7.79 11.55
C ASP A 147 5.20 -8.05 12.18
N ALA A 148 6.18 -8.51 11.41
CA ALA A 148 7.58 -8.65 11.86
C ALA A 148 8.17 -7.29 12.24
N PHE A 149 7.99 -6.28 11.38
CA PHE A 149 8.39 -4.90 11.67
C PHE A 149 7.75 -4.37 12.97
N LEU A 150 6.45 -4.59 13.17
CA LEU A 150 5.77 -4.16 14.38
C LEU A 150 6.25 -4.90 15.63
N ALA A 151 6.60 -6.20 15.50
CA ALA A 151 7.15 -6.98 16.61
C ALA A 151 8.51 -6.46 17.07
N GLU A 152 9.38 -6.03 16.16
CA GLU A 152 10.67 -5.36 16.50
C GLU A 152 10.45 -4.07 17.30
N HIS A 153 9.29 -3.41 17.11
CA HIS A 153 8.88 -2.22 17.85
C HIS A 153 8.06 -2.52 19.11
N GLY A 154 7.93 -3.80 19.49
CA GLY A 154 7.25 -4.24 20.71
C GLY A 154 5.74 -4.49 20.56
N TYR A 155 5.25 -4.66 19.33
CA TYR A 155 3.83 -4.95 19.05
C TYR A 155 3.69 -6.29 18.32
N VAL A 156 3.43 -7.35 19.08
CA VAL A 156 3.32 -8.72 18.55
C VAL A 156 1.88 -9.05 18.17
N ARG A 157 1.67 -9.47 16.93
CA ARG A 157 0.34 -9.84 16.43
C ARG A 157 -0.18 -11.10 17.12
N GLU A 158 -1.39 -11.03 17.67
CA GLU A 158 -2.16 -12.14 18.23
C GLU A 158 -3.56 -12.16 17.64
N ARG A 159 -3.79 -12.97 16.62
CA ARG A 159 -5.08 -13.07 15.91
C ARG A 159 -5.51 -11.70 15.33
N ASN A 160 -6.37 -10.98 16.04
CA ASN A 160 -7.02 -9.73 15.57
C ASN A 160 -6.52 -8.47 16.30
N HIS A 161 -5.55 -8.60 17.20
CA HIS A 161 -5.00 -7.49 17.97
C HIS A 161 -3.49 -7.63 18.10
N TYR A 162 -2.86 -6.61 18.64
CA TYR A 162 -1.44 -6.64 18.97
C TYR A 162 -1.28 -6.66 20.48
N ARG A 163 -0.51 -7.62 20.97
CA ARG A 163 -0.04 -7.60 22.34
C ARG A 163 1.14 -6.64 22.43
N VAL A 164 1.06 -5.72 23.38
CA VAL A 164 2.13 -4.74 23.62
C VAL A 164 3.15 -5.34 24.58
N GLU A 165 4.35 -5.64 24.09
CA GLU A 165 5.48 -6.11 24.92
C GLU A 165 6.31 -4.94 25.45
N LYS A 166 6.36 -3.85 24.69
CA LYS A 166 7.07 -2.63 25.04
C LYS A 166 6.27 -1.42 24.63
N GLU A 167 5.82 -0.62 25.60
CA GLU A 167 5.18 0.67 25.32
C GLU A 167 6.16 1.60 24.60
N SER A 168 5.68 2.27 23.56
CA SER A 168 6.47 3.21 22.78
C SER A 168 5.63 4.43 22.40
N THR A 169 6.18 5.61 22.58
CA THR A 169 5.67 6.88 22.04
C THR A 169 6.31 7.25 20.71
N GLU A 170 7.14 6.35 20.18
CA GLU A 170 7.85 6.54 18.92
C GLU A 170 6.88 6.79 17.76
N THR A 171 7.33 7.59 16.82
CA THR A 171 6.69 7.71 15.51
C THR A 171 7.54 6.98 14.49
N VAL A 172 6.90 6.17 13.66
CA VAL A 172 7.51 5.62 12.43
C VAL A 172 6.81 6.24 11.23
N THR A 173 7.57 6.61 10.23
CA THR A 173 7.07 7.24 9.00
C THR A 173 7.42 6.38 7.80
N PHE A 174 6.40 5.99 7.04
CA PHE A 174 6.55 5.26 5.79
C PHE A 174 6.27 6.18 4.60
N PHE A 175 7.26 6.39 3.74
CA PHE A 175 7.07 7.01 2.43
C PHE A 175 6.77 5.90 1.43
N CYS A 176 5.53 5.82 0.98
CA CYS A 176 5.05 4.68 0.22
C CYS A 176 3.97 5.06 -0.81
N HIS A 177 2.98 4.21 -1.03
CA HIS A 177 2.02 4.33 -2.12
C HIS A 177 0.59 4.11 -1.61
N PHE A 178 -0.40 4.28 -2.49
CA PHE A 178 -1.81 4.21 -2.11
C PHE A 178 -2.23 2.78 -1.75
N ALA A 179 -2.12 1.82 -2.68
CA ALA A 179 -2.65 0.48 -2.44
C ALA A 179 -1.93 -0.26 -1.30
N ILE A 180 -0.60 -0.09 -1.16
CA ILE A 180 0.10 -0.65 0.00
C ILE A 180 -0.39 -0.03 1.32
N SER A 181 -0.70 1.27 1.37
CA SER A 181 -1.27 1.90 2.56
C SER A 181 -2.63 1.30 2.92
N CYS A 182 -3.49 1.06 1.92
CA CYS A 182 -4.78 0.39 2.13
C CYS A 182 -4.60 -1.04 2.66
N VAL A 183 -3.64 -1.81 2.14
CA VAL A 183 -3.32 -3.16 2.64
C VAL A 183 -2.90 -3.12 4.10
N LEU A 184 -1.99 -2.24 4.50
CA LEU A 184 -1.55 -2.11 5.89
C LEU A 184 -2.70 -1.70 6.81
N LEU A 185 -3.51 -0.72 6.40
CA LEU A 185 -4.67 -0.26 7.17
C LEU A 185 -5.74 -1.35 7.30
N SER A 186 -6.01 -2.10 6.22
CA SER A 186 -6.97 -3.21 6.26
C SER A 186 -6.59 -4.27 7.30
N HIS A 187 -5.29 -4.58 7.38
CA HIS A 187 -4.75 -5.51 8.37
C HIS A 187 -4.86 -4.97 9.80
N LEU A 188 -4.52 -3.70 10.03
CA LEU A 188 -4.63 -3.06 11.34
C LEU A 188 -6.09 -2.99 11.84
N TRP A 189 -7.02 -2.67 10.95
CA TRP A 189 -8.44 -2.51 11.29
C TRP A 189 -9.25 -3.79 11.21
N ASN A 190 -8.64 -4.89 10.75
CA ASN A 190 -9.31 -6.18 10.54
C ASN A 190 -10.51 -6.09 9.59
N VAL A 191 -10.36 -5.36 8.50
CA VAL A 191 -11.34 -5.24 7.43
C VAL A 191 -10.82 -5.86 6.14
N SER A 192 -11.66 -6.03 5.15
CA SER A 192 -11.24 -6.45 3.81
C SER A 192 -10.37 -5.40 3.14
N PRO A 193 -9.32 -5.78 2.39
CA PRO A 193 -8.50 -4.82 1.63
C PRO A 193 -9.27 -4.13 0.49
N PHE A 194 -10.45 -4.62 0.11
CA PHE A 194 -11.29 -4.03 -0.93
C PHE A 194 -12.15 -2.84 -0.46
N VAL A 195 -12.29 -2.63 0.85
CA VAL A 195 -13.11 -1.54 1.41
C VAL A 195 -12.34 -0.26 1.74
N LEU A 196 -11.05 -0.20 1.38
CA LEU A 196 -10.16 0.94 1.68
C LEU A 196 -9.64 1.63 0.42
#